data_90f756ea849c7e3824b86e3fc12ab57c
#
_entry.id   90f756ea849c7e3824b86e3fc12ab57c
#
_cell.length_a   1.000
_cell.length_b   1.000
_cell.length_c   1.000
_cell.angle_alpha   90.00
_cell.angle_beta   90.00
_cell.angle_gamma   90.00
#
_symmetry.space_group_name_H-M   'P 1'
#
loop_
_entity.id
_entity.type
_entity.pdbx_description
1 polymer ?
#
loop_
_entity_poly.entity_id
_entity_poly.type
_entity_poly.pdbx_seq_one_letter_code
_entity_poly.pdbx_strand_id
1 'polypeptide(L)'
;MEQGQPLEAEAIIRGGILAESLKPGTGFDGHGMRITRCARFEVTGTADYQPPIWTLIEFEAPASSSEALAGELADSLLSSGWYANWNSDTEATVVFPGKIFRYPRGDQAGREEAKAHARSVGVPEPQLDWTD
;
A
#
# COMPACT_ATOMS: atom_id res chain seq x y z
N MET A 1 -14.51 -17.24 28.81
CA MET A 1 -14.29 -16.99 28.40
C MET A 1 -13.96 -16.51 27.99
N GLU A 2 -13.92 -16.27 27.74
CA GLU A 2 -13.57 -15.70 27.26
C GLU A 2 -13.28 -15.18 26.64
N GLN A 3 -13.40 -15.05 26.71
CA GLN A 3 -13.12 -14.56 26.12
C GLN A 3 -12.71 -13.84 25.62
N GLY A 4 -12.63 -13.61 25.68
CA GLY A 4 -12.14 -12.85 25.06
C GLY A 4 -11.72 -12.25 24.81
N GLN A 5 -11.55 -12.03 24.61
CA GLN A 5 -10.89 -11.45 24.26
C GLN A 5 -10.59 -10.64 23.74
N PRO A 6 -11.00 -10.45 23.67
CA PRO A 6 -10.62 -9.50 22.97
C PRO A 6 -9.79 -8.89 23.03
N LEU A 7 -9.91 -8.92 23.58
CA LEU A 7 -9.17 -8.23 23.70
C LEU A 7 -8.19 -8.29 23.09
N GLU A 8 -7.98 -9.10 22.90
CA GLU A 8 -6.92 -8.91 22.17
C GLU A 8 -7.37 -8.33 21.01
N ALA A 9 -7.10 -7.14 20.99
CA ALA A 9 -7.24 -6.40 19.82
C ALA A 9 -6.48 -7.12 18.77
N GLU A 10 -7.14 -7.54 17.73
CA GLU A 10 -6.45 -8.12 16.61
C GLU A 10 -5.47 -7.10 16.06
N ALA A 11 -4.25 -7.54 15.73
CA ALA A 11 -3.28 -6.69 15.08
C ALA A 11 -3.85 -6.18 13.75
N ILE A 12 -3.60 -4.93 13.45
CA ILE A 12 -4.14 -4.32 12.23
C ILE A 12 -3.02 -3.73 11.39
N ILE A 13 -3.32 -3.59 10.10
CA ILE A 13 -2.51 -2.83 9.17
C ILE A 13 -3.23 -1.55 8.81
N ARG A 14 -2.45 -0.50 8.55
CA ARG A 14 -2.97 0.80 8.13
C ARG A 14 -2.20 1.28 6.93
N GLY A 15 -2.91 1.77 5.93
CA GLY A 15 -2.25 2.27 4.73
C GLY A 15 -3.19 2.95 3.78
N GLY A 16 -2.74 3.10 2.55
CA GLY A 16 -3.53 3.76 1.54
C GLY A 16 -3.33 3.18 0.15
N ILE A 17 -4.36 3.32 -0.66
CA ILE A 17 -4.36 2.89 -2.05
C ILE A 17 -4.85 4.08 -2.87
N LEU A 18 -4.16 4.36 -3.97
CA LEU A 18 -4.61 5.37 -4.92
C LEU A 18 -5.51 4.69 -5.94
N ALA A 19 -6.75 5.16 -6.07
CA ALA A 19 -7.71 4.54 -6.99
C ALA A 19 -7.18 4.56 -8.43
N GLU A 20 -6.46 5.61 -8.80
CA GLU A 20 -5.90 5.76 -10.13
C GLU A 20 -4.82 4.74 -10.46
N SER A 21 -4.25 4.08 -9.45
CA SER A 21 -3.22 3.07 -9.66
C SER A 21 -3.77 1.72 -10.09
N LEU A 22 -5.07 1.52 -10.02
CA LEU A 22 -5.68 0.21 -10.32
C LEU A 22 -5.99 0.08 -11.79
N LYS A 23 -5.66 -1.07 -12.36
CA LYS A 23 -5.97 -1.35 -13.77
C LYS A 23 -7.47 -1.47 -13.96
N PRO A 24 -8.02 -0.90 -15.04
CA PRO A 24 -9.42 -1.14 -15.37
C PRO A 24 -9.69 -2.64 -15.53
N GLY A 25 -10.83 -3.09 -15.04
CA GLY A 25 -11.21 -4.48 -15.14
C GLY A 25 -10.70 -5.36 -14.01
N THR A 26 -9.96 -4.79 -13.05
CA THR A 26 -9.52 -5.55 -11.87
C THR A 26 -10.40 -5.19 -10.68
N GLY A 27 -10.39 -6.07 -9.70
CA GLY A 27 -11.07 -5.84 -8.45
C GLY A 27 -10.44 -6.71 -7.39
N PHE A 28 -10.69 -6.39 -6.14
CA PHE A 28 -10.22 -7.24 -5.05
C PHE A 28 -11.24 -7.19 -3.92
N ASP A 29 -11.25 -8.25 -3.12
CA ASP A 29 -12.15 -8.36 -1.99
C ASP A 29 -11.71 -7.44 -0.86
N GLY A 30 -12.64 -7.11 0.03
CA GLY A 30 -12.35 -6.16 1.10
C GLY A 30 -11.41 -6.67 2.17
N HIS A 31 -11.32 -7.99 2.36
CA HIS A 31 -10.41 -8.60 3.34
C HIS A 31 -10.56 -8.01 4.75
N GLY A 32 -11.79 -7.66 5.14
CA GLY A 32 -12.03 -7.03 6.42
C GLY A 32 -11.59 -5.57 6.48
N MET A 33 -11.33 -4.96 5.33
CA MET A 33 -10.88 -3.59 5.23
C MET A 33 -11.97 -2.62 5.69
N ARG A 34 -11.56 -1.61 6.47
CA ARG A 34 -12.42 -0.50 6.84
C ARG A 34 -11.80 0.77 6.29
N ILE A 35 -12.56 1.49 5.47
CA ILE A 35 -12.08 2.76 4.91
C ILE A 35 -12.17 3.81 6.01
N THR A 36 -11.06 4.47 6.29
CA THR A 36 -10.99 5.50 7.32
C THR A 36 -11.05 6.90 6.73
N ARG A 37 -10.69 7.06 5.46
CA ARG A 37 -10.69 8.36 4.82
C ARG A 37 -10.61 8.19 3.31
N CYS A 38 -11.32 9.05 2.59
CA CYS A 38 -11.15 9.21 1.13
C CYS A 38 -10.85 10.67 0.86
N ALA A 39 -9.87 10.92 0.01
CA ALA A 39 -9.49 12.30 -0.32
C ALA A 39 -9.10 12.38 -1.78
N ARG A 40 -9.46 13.49 -2.42
CA ARG A 40 -8.98 13.80 -3.79
C ARG A 40 -8.16 15.07 -3.70
N PHE A 41 -7.04 15.08 -4.41
CA PHE A 41 -6.14 16.23 -4.33
C PHE A 41 -5.31 16.32 -5.61
N GLU A 42 -4.85 17.53 -5.88
CA GLU A 42 -3.92 17.77 -6.98
C GLU A 42 -2.52 17.39 -6.52
N VAL A 43 -1.75 16.79 -7.42
CA VAL A 43 -0.41 16.29 -7.14
C VAL A 43 0.58 16.99 -8.05
N THR A 44 1.73 17.39 -7.47
CA THR A 44 2.88 17.85 -8.24
C THR A 44 3.93 16.76 -8.27
N GLY A 45 4.85 16.83 -9.21
CA GLY A 45 5.91 15.83 -9.32
C GLY A 45 5.45 14.52 -9.90
N THR A 46 4.38 14.54 -10.69
CA THR A 46 3.90 13.33 -11.37
C THR A 46 4.68 13.08 -12.65
N ALA A 47 4.76 11.81 -13.03
CA ALA A 47 5.27 11.44 -14.34
C ALA A 47 4.20 11.73 -15.40
N ASP A 48 4.64 11.80 -16.67
CA ASP A 48 3.73 12.14 -17.77
C ASP A 48 2.54 11.17 -17.88
N TYR A 49 2.75 9.91 -17.49
CA TYR A 49 1.71 8.89 -17.59
C TYR A 49 0.80 8.85 -16.36
N GLN A 50 1.01 9.74 -15.39
CA GLN A 50 0.18 9.78 -14.18
C GLN A 50 -0.77 10.97 -14.26
N PRO A 51 -2.04 10.80 -13.87
CA PRO A 51 -2.96 11.94 -13.84
C PRO A 51 -2.56 12.93 -12.76
N PRO A 52 -2.91 14.20 -12.90
CA PRO A 52 -2.56 15.22 -11.88
C PRO A 52 -3.45 15.24 -10.66
N ILE A 53 -4.55 14.49 -10.69
CA ILE A 53 -5.50 14.44 -9.57
C ILE A 53 -5.60 13.00 -9.11
N TRP A 54 -5.37 12.77 -7.82
CA TRP A 54 -5.37 11.43 -7.23
C TRP A 54 -6.46 11.27 -6.20
N THR A 55 -7.01 10.06 -6.12
CA THR A 55 -8.00 9.69 -5.12
C THR A 55 -7.35 8.71 -4.15
N LEU A 56 -7.11 9.15 -2.94
CA LEU A 56 -6.49 8.34 -1.89
C LEU A 56 -7.58 7.68 -1.05
N ILE A 57 -7.47 6.36 -0.90
CA ILE A 57 -8.35 5.58 -0.04
C ILE A 57 -7.50 5.07 1.11
N GLU A 58 -7.69 5.65 2.30
CA GLU A 58 -6.98 5.20 3.50
C GLU A 58 -7.81 4.14 4.22
N PHE A 59 -7.14 3.13 4.73
CA PHE A 59 -7.86 1.99 5.30
C PHE A 59 -7.12 1.38 6.49
N GLU A 60 -7.89 0.62 7.26
CA GLU A 60 -7.38 -0.33 8.25
C GLU A 60 -7.94 -1.69 7.90
N ALA A 61 -7.15 -2.74 8.17
CA ALA A 61 -7.59 -4.11 7.95
C ALA A 61 -6.89 -5.02 8.95
N PRO A 62 -7.42 -6.22 9.18
CA PRO A 62 -6.71 -7.17 10.03
C PRO A 62 -5.34 -7.48 9.44
N ALA A 63 -4.31 -7.56 10.29
CA ALA A 63 -2.98 -7.88 9.82
C ALA A 63 -2.92 -9.23 9.14
N SER A 64 -3.81 -10.16 9.52
CA SER A 64 -3.92 -11.47 8.88
C SER A 64 -4.32 -11.38 7.40
N SER A 65 -4.86 -10.24 6.96
CA SER A 65 -5.26 -10.04 5.56
C SER A 65 -4.12 -9.50 4.69
N SER A 66 -3.00 -9.13 5.29
CA SER A 66 -1.93 -8.40 4.59
C SER A 66 -1.40 -9.17 3.38
N GLU A 67 -1.16 -10.46 3.54
CA GLU A 67 -0.57 -11.25 2.47
C GLU A 67 -1.51 -11.40 1.28
N ALA A 68 -2.79 -11.70 1.54
CA ALA A 68 -3.76 -11.84 0.47
C ALA A 68 -4.00 -10.50 -0.24
N LEU A 69 -4.10 -9.42 0.52
CA LEU A 69 -4.30 -8.09 -0.05
C LEU A 69 -3.10 -7.69 -0.91
N ALA A 70 -1.90 -7.96 -0.43
CA ALA A 70 -0.69 -7.64 -1.20
C ALA A 70 -0.65 -8.39 -2.52
N GLY A 71 -1.00 -9.67 -2.51
CA GLY A 71 -1.02 -10.47 -3.74
C GLY A 71 -2.02 -9.94 -4.75
N GLU A 72 -3.21 -9.57 -4.30
CA GLU A 72 -4.23 -9.03 -5.20
C GLU A 72 -3.83 -7.69 -5.77
N LEU A 73 -3.22 -6.83 -4.96
CA LEU A 73 -2.76 -5.53 -5.43
C LEU A 73 -1.60 -5.66 -6.40
N ALA A 74 -0.68 -6.59 -6.13
CA ALA A 74 0.43 -6.84 -7.06
C ALA A 74 -0.10 -7.21 -8.45
N ASP A 75 -1.24 -7.88 -8.51
CA ASP A 75 -1.87 -8.26 -9.78
C ASP A 75 -2.75 -7.15 -10.37
N SER A 76 -3.10 -6.14 -9.58
CA SER A 76 -4.09 -5.14 -9.97
C SER A 76 -3.52 -3.77 -10.27
N LEU A 77 -2.27 -3.50 -9.88
CA LEU A 77 -1.66 -2.19 -10.08
C LEU A 77 -1.22 -2.01 -11.53
N LEU A 78 -1.37 -0.78 -12.03
CA LEU A 78 -0.83 -0.40 -13.33
C LEU A 78 0.69 -0.58 -13.35
N SER A 79 1.23 -0.88 -14.51
CA SER A 79 2.57 -1.42 -14.66
C SER A 79 3.72 -0.47 -14.37
N SER A 80 3.51 0.83 -14.31
CA SER A 80 4.62 1.77 -14.15
C SER A 80 4.28 2.86 -13.16
N GLY A 81 5.21 3.11 -12.23
CA GLY A 81 5.17 4.29 -11.40
C GLY A 81 4.20 4.27 -10.23
N TRP A 82 3.55 3.15 -9.97
CA TRP A 82 2.54 3.07 -8.93
C TRP A 82 2.94 2.06 -7.86
N TYR A 83 2.53 2.31 -6.62
CA TYR A 83 2.69 1.36 -5.54
C TYR A 83 1.63 1.63 -4.47
N ALA A 84 1.41 0.63 -3.61
CA ALA A 84 0.58 0.77 -2.42
C ALA A 84 1.41 0.34 -1.23
N ASN A 85 1.09 0.87 -0.05
CA ASN A 85 1.85 0.49 1.13
C ASN A 85 0.98 0.54 2.38
N TRP A 86 1.37 -0.25 3.35
CA TRP A 86 0.75 -0.24 4.67
C TRP A 86 1.72 -0.75 5.71
N ASN A 87 1.41 -0.43 6.96
CA ASN A 87 2.23 -0.85 8.09
C ASN A 87 1.37 -1.54 9.13
N SER A 88 1.92 -2.60 9.73
CA SER A 88 1.45 -3.10 11.01
C SER A 88 2.26 -2.42 12.12
N ASP A 89 2.14 -2.88 13.35
CA ASP A 89 2.96 -2.35 14.43
C ASP A 89 4.44 -2.64 14.22
N THR A 90 4.77 -3.72 13.51
CA THR A 90 6.14 -4.21 13.42
C THR A 90 6.69 -4.31 12.01
N GLU A 91 5.84 -4.29 10.99
CA GLU A 91 6.27 -4.61 9.64
C GLU A 91 5.71 -3.59 8.64
N ALA A 92 6.54 -3.23 7.67
CA ALA A 92 6.14 -2.42 6.53
C ALA A 92 5.96 -3.32 5.32
N THR A 93 4.93 -3.06 4.53
CA THR A 93 4.67 -3.76 3.27
C THR A 93 4.54 -2.73 2.17
N VAL A 94 5.27 -2.93 1.08
CA VAL A 94 5.19 -2.07 -0.10
C VAL A 94 4.93 -2.97 -1.29
N VAL A 95 3.89 -2.66 -2.05
CA VAL A 95 3.42 -3.48 -3.17
C VAL A 95 3.61 -2.73 -4.46
N PHE A 96 4.31 -3.35 -5.38
CA PHE A 96 4.47 -2.88 -6.76
C PHE A 96 3.80 -3.87 -7.70
N PRO A 97 3.54 -3.50 -8.95
CA PRO A 97 3.06 -4.49 -9.92
C PRO A 97 4.00 -5.69 -9.95
N GLY A 98 3.48 -6.87 -9.59
CA GLY A 98 4.23 -8.12 -9.61
C GLY A 98 5.31 -8.27 -8.56
N LYS A 99 5.43 -7.35 -7.60
CA LYS A 99 6.53 -7.43 -6.62
C LYS A 99 6.08 -6.88 -5.27
N ILE A 100 6.40 -7.61 -4.22
CA ILE A 100 6.01 -7.24 -2.85
C ILE A 100 7.26 -7.21 -1.99
N PHE A 101 7.42 -6.13 -1.21
CA PHE A 101 8.48 -6.01 -0.23
C PHE A 101 7.87 -6.00 1.16
N ARG A 102 8.49 -6.74 2.08
CA ARG A 102 8.14 -6.71 3.49
C ARG A 102 9.42 -6.59 4.28
N TYR A 103 9.44 -5.68 5.24
CA TYR A 103 10.61 -5.52 6.08
C TYR A 103 10.18 -5.00 7.45
N PRO A 104 10.98 -5.27 8.51
CA PRO A 104 10.67 -4.72 9.82
C PRO A 104 10.66 -3.19 9.78
N ARG A 105 9.73 -2.59 10.49
CA ARG A 105 9.67 -1.13 10.54
C ARG A 105 10.98 -0.59 11.09
N GLY A 106 11.51 0.44 10.45
CA GLY A 106 12.78 1.03 10.83
C GLY A 106 14.00 0.37 10.20
N ASP A 107 13.82 -0.72 9.45
CA ASP A 107 14.94 -1.37 8.77
C ASP A 107 15.30 -0.57 7.52
N GLN A 108 16.37 0.21 7.61
CA GLN A 108 16.79 1.05 6.49
C GLN A 108 17.21 0.25 5.27
N ALA A 109 17.87 -0.89 5.47
CA ALA A 109 18.29 -1.70 4.34
C ALA A 109 17.09 -2.23 3.56
N GLY A 110 16.06 -2.70 4.24
CA GLY A 110 14.84 -3.15 3.58
C GLY A 110 14.13 -2.03 2.84
N ARG A 111 14.08 -0.86 3.47
CA ARG A 111 13.47 0.31 2.86
C ARG A 111 14.21 0.74 1.60
N GLU A 112 15.55 0.78 1.65
CA GLU A 112 16.32 1.19 0.49
C GLU A 112 16.20 0.20 -0.66
N GLU A 113 16.07 -1.07 -0.35
CA GLU A 113 15.84 -2.09 -1.37
C GLU A 113 14.51 -1.85 -2.09
N ALA A 114 13.46 -1.55 -1.34
CA ALA A 114 12.16 -1.24 -1.92
C ALA A 114 12.20 0.04 -2.75
N LYS A 115 12.93 1.05 -2.28
CA LYS A 115 13.08 2.30 -3.03
C LYS A 115 13.86 2.10 -4.32
N ALA A 116 14.89 1.28 -4.29
CA ALA A 116 15.65 0.97 -5.49
C ALA A 116 14.77 0.31 -6.54
N HIS A 117 13.91 -0.63 -6.11
CA HIS A 117 12.95 -1.22 -7.03
C HIS A 117 11.98 -0.18 -7.56
N ALA A 118 11.48 0.71 -6.69
CA ALA A 118 10.55 1.76 -7.10
C ALA A 118 11.15 2.61 -8.21
N ARG A 119 12.41 3.02 -8.06
CA ARG A 119 13.09 3.80 -9.10
C ARG A 119 13.18 3.02 -10.40
N SER A 120 13.44 1.72 -10.31
CA SER A 120 13.60 0.89 -11.50
C SER A 120 12.30 0.71 -12.29
N VAL A 121 11.15 0.93 -11.66
CA VAL A 121 9.84 0.80 -12.32
C VAL A 121 9.18 2.16 -12.55
N GLY A 122 9.94 3.23 -12.44
CA GLY A 122 9.48 4.55 -12.87
C GLY A 122 8.74 5.38 -11.84
N VAL A 123 8.80 5.03 -10.56
CA VAL A 123 8.21 5.88 -9.53
C VAL A 123 9.04 7.16 -9.40
N PRO A 124 8.42 8.34 -9.57
CA PRO A 124 9.17 9.59 -9.44
C PRO A 124 9.74 9.80 -8.04
N GLU A 125 10.92 10.41 -7.95
CA GLU A 125 11.59 10.62 -6.66
C GLU A 125 10.71 11.26 -5.59
N PRO A 126 9.93 12.32 -5.89
CA PRO A 126 9.09 12.93 -4.85
C PRO A 126 8.04 11.99 -4.27
N GLN A 127 7.76 10.86 -4.93
CA GLN A 127 6.76 9.90 -4.47
C GLN A 127 7.37 8.78 -3.63
N LEU A 128 8.69 8.80 -3.40
CA LEU A 128 9.37 7.81 -2.57
C LEU A 128 9.39 8.30 -1.12
N ASP A 129 8.21 8.65 -0.62
CA ASP A 129 8.09 9.32 0.67
C ASP A 129 7.26 8.52 1.68
N TRP A 130 7.02 7.23 1.41
CA TRP A 130 6.29 6.46 2.40
C TRP A 130 7.10 6.34 3.68
N THR A 131 6.37 6.27 4.80
CA THR A 131 6.98 6.13 6.11
C THR A 131 6.66 4.75 6.70
N ASP A 132 7.53 4.28 7.56
CA ASP A 132 7.35 3.01 8.25
C ASP A 132 7.68 3.11 9.74
#